data_cb9d949de88dcabf31a35d547ca2e051
#
_entry.id   cb9d949de88dcabf31a35d547ca2e051
#
_cell.length_a   1.000
_cell.length_b   1.000
_cell.length_c   1.000
_cell.angle_alpha   90.00
_cell.angle_beta   90.00
_cell.angle_gamma   90.00
#
_symmetry.space_group_name_H-M   'P 1'
#
loop_
_entity.id
_entity.type
_entity.pdbx_description
1 polymer ?
#
loop_
_entity_poly.entity_id
_entity_poly.type
_entity_poly.pdbx_seq_one_letter_code
_entity_poly.pdbx_strand_id
1 'polypeptide(L)'
;ASRSSAAGSVYGATNTSDAILKAVEDCVVQAGGDVASLKLAGAGAEIPKTAATRDAQVLVVGGGIAGLTAAVRAADQGAQVLLIDKMPALGGTTITSGGYFLCVDSGLQNPNGIDDSIDGMMNYWHKVMEQGPSDTGYPDYDRVRNVLADSGKTVDYLVSVGVPFLPEISDPFGGTPVANVDGRGAGLIASLEAAARDKGVEILFDCKAESLITDGAGAVTGVKAATPTEDLTINAKSIVLATGGFGSNPEMVKEYSPEIEPVVPQSAAGSTGDGIRMAEAVGGARFKNYWTAFNSIAPSAEYTRAVPDAAKLTAGAQLMVNANGERFVNEAAGLRAELPYRLVKD
;
A
#
# COMPACT_ATOMS: atom_id res chain seq x y z
N ALA A 1 14.90 -6.87 -18.77
CA ALA A 1 13.77 -7.76 -19.06
C ALA A 1 14.31 -9.17 -19.25
N SER A 2 13.91 -10.13 -18.40
CA SER A 2 14.29 -11.52 -18.58
C SER A 2 13.73 -12.00 -19.93
N ARG A 3 14.58 -12.61 -20.75
CA ARG A 3 14.19 -13.22 -22.05
C ARG A 3 13.53 -14.60 -21.86
N SER A 4 12.99 -14.88 -20.67
CA SER A 4 12.47 -16.19 -20.32
C SER A 4 10.98 -16.14 -20.03
N SER A 5 10.23 -17.06 -20.61
CA SER A 5 8.84 -17.37 -20.24
C SER A 5 8.73 -18.34 -19.05
N ALA A 6 9.84 -18.72 -18.42
CA ALA A 6 9.88 -19.59 -17.24
C ALA A 6 9.49 -18.84 -15.95
N ALA A 7 8.91 -17.65 -16.02
CA ALA A 7 8.30 -16.98 -14.88
C ALA A 7 7.16 -17.84 -14.33
N GLY A 8 7.21 -18.17 -13.05
CA GLY A 8 6.13 -18.86 -12.37
C GLY A 8 4.87 -18.01 -12.26
N SER A 9 3.72 -18.67 -12.07
CA SER A 9 2.47 -17.93 -11.79
C SER A 9 2.57 -17.21 -10.45
N VAL A 10 2.01 -16.00 -10.40
CA VAL A 10 1.90 -15.21 -9.17
C VAL A 10 0.86 -15.87 -8.27
N TYR A 11 1.22 -16.15 -7.03
CA TYR A 11 0.31 -16.71 -6.04
C TYR A 11 -0.97 -15.86 -5.91
N GLY A 12 -2.13 -16.51 -6.00
CA GLY A 12 -3.46 -15.83 -5.99
C GLY A 12 -3.90 -15.22 -7.33
N ALA A 13 -3.04 -15.25 -8.38
CA ALA A 13 -3.36 -14.77 -9.72
C ALA A 13 -3.02 -15.79 -10.81
N THR A 14 -3.09 -17.09 -10.52
CA THR A 14 -2.67 -18.18 -11.39
C THR A 14 -3.30 -18.10 -12.78
N ASN A 15 -4.63 -17.98 -12.86
CA ASN A 15 -5.34 -17.90 -14.14
C ASN A 15 -4.91 -16.68 -14.98
N THR A 16 -4.67 -15.54 -14.34
CA THR A 16 -4.19 -14.33 -15.03
C THR A 16 -2.74 -14.49 -15.48
N SER A 17 -1.90 -15.06 -14.62
CA SER A 17 -0.50 -15.35 -14.96
C SER A 17 -0.40 -16.34 -16.13
N ASP A 18 -1.18 -17.41 -16.10
CA ASP A 18 -1.22 -18.40 -17.16
C ASP A 18 -1.73 -17.83 -18.49
N ALA A 19 -2.75 -16.95 -18.43
CA ALA A 19 -3.27 -16.25 -19.60
C ALA A 19 -2.21 -15.32 -20.22
N ILE A 20 -1.48 -14.57 -19.38
CA ILE A 20 -0.39 -13.70 -19.84
C ILE A 20 0.75 -14.53 -20.45
N LEU A 21 1.19 -15.59 -19.76
CA LEU A 21 2.26 -16.46 -20.25
C LEU A 21 1.86 -17.09 -21.59
N LYS A 22 0.63 -17.57 -21.69
CA LYS A 22 0.12 -18.11 -22.96
C LYS A 22 0.09 -17.06 -24.07
N ALA A 23 -0.37 -15.85 -23.80
CA ALA A 23 -0.37 -14.77 -24.78
C ALA A 23 1.06 -14.42 -25.25
N VAL A 24 2.03 -14.41 -24.34
CA VAL A 24 3.45 -14.21 -24.68
C VAL A 24 3.95 -15.36 -25.57
N GLU A 25 3.65 -16.61 -25.22
CA GLU A 25 4.01 -17.78 -26.03
C GLU A 25 3.40 -17.70 -27.44
N ASP A 26 2.12 -17.34 -27.53
CA ASP A 26 1.45 -17.19 -28.82
C ASP A 26 2.07 -16.05 -29.69
N CYS A 27 2.47 -14.93 -29.08
CA CYS A 27 3.20 -13.86 -29.75
C CYS A 27 4.57 -14.35 -30.30
N VAL A 28 5.30 -15.15 -29.50
CA VAL A 28 6.59 -15.72 -29.91
C VAL A 28 6.42 -16.64 -31.10
N VAL A 29 5.42 -17.53 -31.07
CA VAL A 29 5.10 -18.42 -32.20
C VAL A 29 4.76 -17.62 -33.45
N GLN A 30 3.92 -16.59 -33.34
CA GLN A 30 3.56 -15.72 -34.45
C GLN A 30 4.77 -14.96 -35.04
N ALA A 31 5.76 -14.66 -34.19
CA ALA A 31 7.02 -14.04 -34.63
C ALA A 31 8.04 -15.05 -35.20
N GLY A 32 7.68 -16.34 -35.31
CA GLY A 32 8.55 -17.40 -35.80
C GLY A 32 9.59 -17.89 -34.78
N GLY A 33 9.40 -17.55 -33.50
CA GLY A 33 10.29 -18.00 -32.43
C GLY A 33 9.93 -19.37 -31.87
N ASP A 34 10.87 -20.00 -31.14
CA ASP A 34 10.68 -21.26 -30.45
C ASP A 34 10.43 -21.06 -28.97
N VAL A 35 9.22 -21.38 -28.50
CA VAL A 35 8.81 -21.28 -27.10
C VAL A 35 9.66 -22.19 -26.18
N ALA A 36 10.07 -23.36 -26.65
CA ALA A 36 10.89 -24.28 -25.85
C ALA A 36 12.25 -23.67 -25.53
N SER A 37 12.88 -23.02 -26.52
CA SER A 37 14.13 -22.29 -26.34
C SER A 37 14.01 -21.15 -25.33
N LEU A 38 12.89 -20.45 -25.31
CA LEU A 38 12.62 -19.37 -24.35
C LEU A 38 12.43 -19.90 -22.92
N LYS A 39 11.78 -21.04 -22.76
CA LYS A 39 11.64 -21.71 -21.46
C LYS A 39 12.97 -22.19 -20.89
N LEU A 40 13.85 -22.68 -21.76
CA LEU A 40 15.19 -23.12 -21.37
C LEU A 40 16.14 -21.96 -21.05
N ALA A 41 16.03 -20.83 -21.76
CA ALA A 41 16.87 -19.65 -21.55
C ALA A 41 16.65 -18.95 -20.20
N GLY A 42 15.64 -19.38 -19.44
CA GLY A 42 15.29 -18.79 -18.16
C GLY A 42 15.99 -19.31 -16.92
N ALA A 43 16.85 -20.30 -17.04
CA ALA A 43 17.71 -20.72 -15.95
C ALA A 43 18.90 -19.75 -15.83
N GLY A 44 18.62 -18.54 -15.41
CA GLY A 44 19.47 -17.57 -14.73
C GLY A 44 20.97 -17.59 -15.08
N ALA A 45 21.36 -17.04 -16.22
CA ALA A 45 22.66 -16.39 -16.22
C ALA A 45 22.53 -15.13 -15.33
N GLU A 46 23.17 -15.10 -14.18
CA GLU A 46 23.30 -13.89 -13.37
C GLU A 46 23.88 -12.79 -14.27
N ILE A 47 23.12 -11.72 -14.49
CA ILE A 47 23.65 -10.55 -15.19
C ILE A 47 24.67 -9.94 -14.24
N PRO A 48 25.96 -9.83 -14.60
CA PRO A 48 26.95 -9.19 -13.74
C PRO A 48 26.49 -7.77 -13.43
N LYS A 49 26.35 -7.45 -12.15
CA LYS A 49 26.00 -6.12 -11.72
C LYS A 49 27.23 -5.22 -11.65
N THR A 50 27.06 -3.96 -11.97
CA THR A 50 28.08 -2.92 -11.81
C THR A 50 27.79 -2.13 -10.55
N ALA A 51 28.86 -1.80 -9.80
CA ALA A 51 28.72 -0.92 -8.66
C ALA A 51 28.57 0.54 -9.11
N ALA A 52 27.57 1.25 -8.58
CA ALA A 52 27.33 2.66 -8.88
C ALA A 52 26.99 3.44 -7.59
N THR A 53 27.29 4.72 -7.61
CA THR A 53 26.96 5.64 -6.52
C THR A 53 26.07 6.76 -7.04
N ARG A 54 25.07 7.14 -6.25
CA ARG A 54 24.17 8.27 -6.51
C ARG A 54 24.06 9.14 -5.27
N ASP A 55 23.80 10.41 -5.47
CA ASP A 55 23.58 11.37 -4.39
C ASP A 55 22.21 12.02 -4.54
N ALA A 56 21.51 12.25 -3.43
CA ALA A 56 20.24 12.96 -3.40
C ALA A 56 20.20 13.88 -2.17
N GLN A 57 19.42 14.97 -2.25
CA GLN A 57 19.11 15.72 -1.03
C GLN A 57 18.06 14.97 -0.22
N VAL A 58 17.02 14.48 -0.89
CA VAL A 58 15.96 13.64 -0.30
C VAL A 58 15.85 12.35 -1.11
N LEU A 59 16.05 11.23 -0.45
CA LEU A 59 15.77 9.91 -1.00
C LEU A 59 14.41 9.42 -0.46
N VAL A 60 13.51 9.04 -1.36
CA VAL A 60 12.24 8.42 -1.02
C VAL A 60 12.26 6.96 -1.45
N VAL A 61 12.01 6.06 -0.51
CA VAL A 61 11.99 4.61 -0.74
C VAL A 61 10.55 4.11 -0.72
N GLY A 62 10.03 3.79 -1.90
CA GLY A 62 8.66 3.34 -2.13
C GLY A 62 7.77 4.39 -2.79
N GLY A 63 7.13 4.01 -3.89
CA GLY A 63 6.30 4.85 -4.75
C GLY A 63 4.79 4.68 -4.58
N GLY A 64 4.32 4.36 -3.36
CA GLY A 64 2.91 4.47 -2.98
C GLY A 64 2.51 5.91 -2.69
N ILE A 65 1.28 6.14 -2.19
CA ILE A 65 0.78 7.50 -1.87
C ILE A 65 1.73 8.26 -0.95
N ALA A 66 2.21 7.63 0.12
CA ALA A 66 3.07 8.29 1.11
C ALA A 66 4.38 8.76 0.48
N GLY A 67 5.03 7.90 -0.32
CA GLY A 67 6.29 8.23 -0.98
C GLY A 67 6.12 9.28 -2.06
N LEU A 68 5.13 9.13 -2.93
CA LEU A 68 4.85 10.13 -3.97
C LEU A 68 4.52 11.50 -3.39
N THR A 69 3.65 11.55 -2.37
CA THR A 69 3.31 12.83 -1.72
C THR A 69 4.53 13.46 -1.06
N ALA A 70 5.37 12.66 -0.39
CA ALA A 70 6.62 13.13 0.21
C ALA A 70 7.58 13.66 -0.86
N ALA A 71 7.74 12.95 -1.99
CA ALA A 71 8.61 13.35 -3.08
C ALA A 71 8.13 14.66 -3.73
N VAL A 72 6.84 14.77 -4.06
CA VAL A 72 6.23 15.98 -4.61
C VAL A 72 6.41 17.15 -3.65
N ARG A 73 6.15 16.94 -2.35
CA ARG A 73 6.29 17.99 -1.35
C ARG A 73 7.73 18.43 -1.15
N ALA A 74 8.69 17.53 -1.14
CA ALA A 74 10.11 17.87 -1.04
C ALA A 74 10.58 18.65 -2.27
N ALA A 75 10.16 18.25 -3.48
CA ALA A 75 10.45 18.97 -4.71
C ALA A 75 9.84 20.37 -4.74
N ASP A 76 8.62 20.56 -4.21
CA ASP A 76 8.00 21.88 -4.04
C ASP A 76 8.83 22.82 -3.15
N GLN A 77 9.58 22.27 -2.21
CA GLN A 77 10.51 23.03 -1.37
C GLN A 77 11.88 23.24 -2.02
N GLY A 78 12.05 22.86 -3.29
CA GLY A 78 13.29 23.01 -4.05
C GLY A 78 14.35 21.93 -3.77
N ALA A 79 13.99 20.82 -3.13
CA ALA A 79 14.93 19.74 -2.91
C ALA A 79 15.16 18.91 -4.19
N GLN A 80 16.39 18.44 -4.39
CA GLN A 80 16.69 17.41 -5.37
C GLN A 80 16.25 16.05 -4.80
N VAL A 81 15.21 15.46 -5.42
CA VAL A 81 14.56 14.24 -4.93
C VAL A 81 14.85 13.07 -5.85
N LEU A 82 15.28 11.96 -5.26
CA LEU A 82 15.33 10.65 -5.89
C LEU A 82 14.28 9.75 -5.21
N LEU A 83 13.37 9.18 -5.99
CA LEU A 83 12.42 8.17 -5.56
C LEU A 83 12.81 6.83 -6.17
N ILE A 84 12.92 5.79 -5.33
CA ILE A 84 13.17 4.43 -5.79
C ILE A 84 12.01 3.52 -5.43
N ASP A 85 11.63 2.63 -6.34
CA ASP A 85 10.65 1.58 -6.07
C ASP A 85 11.17 0.25 -6.60
N LYS A 86 10.99 -0.82 -5.83
CA LYS A 86 11.40 -2.16 -6.23
C LYS A 86 10.51 -2.79 -7.30
N MET A 87 9.33 -2.23 -7.51
CA MET A 87 8.38 -2.66 -8.53
C MET A 87 8.63 -1.93 -9.86
N PRO A 88 8.18 -2.50 -10.98
CA PRO A 88 8.31 -1.85 -12.30
C PRO A 88 7.32 -0.71 -12.52
N ALA A 89 6.46 -0.44 -11.55
CA ALA A 89 5.45 0.62 -11.58
C ALA A 89 5.18 1.17 -10.19
N LEU A 90 4.78 2.44 -10.10
CA LEU A 90 4.37 3.08 -8.86
C LEU A 90 2.97 2.62 -8.45
N GLY A 91 2.62 2.88 -7.19
CA GLY A 91 1.28 2.69 -6.68
C GLY A 91 1.19 1.90 -5.40
N GLY A 92 1.97 0.84 -5.26
CA GLY A 92 1.88 -0.03 -4.09
C GLY A 92 0.43 -0.47 -3.83
N THR A 93 0.05 -0.63 -2.59
CA THR A 93 -1.34 -0.99 -2.20
C THR A 93 -2.33 0.16 -2.48
N THR A 94 -1.86 1.39 -2.62
CA THR A 94 -2.73 2.54 -2.90
C THR A 94 -3.52 2.39 -4.20
N ILE A 95 -2.92 1.79 -5.25
CA ILE A 95 -3.55 1.67 -6.56
C ILE A 95 -4.86 0.85 -6.53
N THR A 96 -5.00 -0.05 -5.56
CA THR A 96 -6.19 -0.88 -5.35
C THR A 96 -7.17 -0.29 -4.35
N SER A 97 -6.83 0.85 -3.72
CA SER A 97 -7.68 1.50 -2.71
C SER A 97 -8.92 2.16 -3.31
N GLY A 98 -9.95 2.37 -2.47
CA GLY A 98 -11.16 3.09 -2.85
C GLY A 98 -10.95 4.59 -3.13
N GLY A 99 -9.80 5.16 -2.76
CA GLY A 99 -9.50 6.58 -2.95
C GLY A 99 -10.28 7.49 -1.98
N TYR A 100 -10.65 6.99 -0.80
CA TYR A 100 -11.37 7.72 0.23
C TYR A 100 -10.42 8.45 1.18
N PHE A 101 -10.70 9.72 1.44
CA PHE A 101 -9.98 10.53 2.40
C PHE A 101 -10.92 10.99 3.51
N LEU A 102 -10.69 10.51 4.71
CA LEU A 102 -11.26 11.09 5.93
C LEU A 102 -10.51 12.40 6.21
N CYS A 103 -11.19 13.52 6.15
CA CYS A 103 -10.58 14.81 6.39
C CYS A 103 -11.54 15.72 7.16
N VAL A 104 -10.97 16.69 7.87
CA VAL A 104 -11.68 17.71 8.64
C VAL A 104 -11.26 19.06 8.10
N ASP A 105 -12.25 19.93 7.88
CA ASP A 105 -12.05 21.33 7.49
C ASP A 105 -11.21 21.50 6.20
N SER A 106 -11.52 20.72 5.17
CA SER A 106 -10.94 20.90 3.83
C SER A 106 -11.75 21.87 2.98
N GLY A 107 -11.09 22.50 2.01
CA GLY A 107 -11.74 23.34 1.02
C GLY A 107 -12.84 22.65 0.22
N LEU A 108 -12.83 21.32 0.14
CA LEU A 108 -13.88 20.52 -0.50
C LEU A 108 -15.15 20.39 0.36
N GLN A 109 -15.02 20.44 1.69
CA GLN A 109 -16.15 20.29 2.61
C GLN A 109 -17.01 21.55 2.68
N ASN A 110 -16.39 22.73 2.65
CA ASN A 110 -17.07 24.01 2.75
C ASN A 110 -18.18 24.22 1.68
N PRO A 111 -17.96 23.99 0.38
CA PRO A 111 -19.00 24.10 -0.64
C PRO A 111 -20.15 23.10 -0.46
N ASN A 112 -19.89 21.98 0.18
CA ASN A 112 -20.88 20.93 0.45
C ASN A 112 -21.69 21.17 1.74
N GLY A 113 -21.40 22.27 2.47
CA GLY A 113 -22.09 22.58 3.72
C GLY A 113 -21.82 21.58 4.85
N ILE A 114 -20.68 20.89 4.78
CA ILE A 114 -20.27 19.94 5.81
C ILE A 114 -19.66 20.72 6.97
N ASP A 115 -20.35 20.71 8.10
CA ASP A 115 -19.85 21.20 9.37
C ASP A 115 -19.23 20.04 10.13
N ASP A 116 -17.94 19.83 9.92
CA ASP A 116 -17.18 18.76 10.53
C ASP A 116 -16.14 19.34 11.50
N SER A 117 -15.82 18.59 12.53
CA SER A 117 -14.86 19.00 13.55
C SER A 117 -13.95 17.84 13.96
N ILE A 118 -12.76 18.20 14.44
CA ILE A 118 -11.82 17.21 15.01
C ILE A 118 -12.49 16.42 16.14
N ASP A 119 -13.27 17.08 17.01
CA ASP A 119 -13.95 16.41 18.12
C ASP A 119 -15.07 15.48 17.62
N GLY A 120 -15.82 15.88 16.61
CA GLY A 120 -16.80 15.03 15.94
C GLY A 120 -16.17 13.77 15.37
N MET A 121 -15.06 13.92 14.66
CA MET A 121 -14.32 12.79 14.09
C MET A 121 -13.66 11.91 15.17
N MET A 122 -13.14 12.50 16.25
CA MET A 122 -12.61 11.75 17.39
C MET A 122 -13.70 10.92 18.08
N ASN A 123 -14.90 11.47 18.24
CA ASN A 123 -16.04 10.73 18.78
C ASN A 123 -16.42 9.53 17.89
N TYR A 124 -16.36 9.72 16.56
CA TYR A 124 -16.54 8.60 15.63
C TYR A 124 -15.47 7.51 15.81
N TRP A 125 -14.19 7.90 15.92
CA TRP A 125 -13.10 6.96 16.17
C TRP A 125 -13.29 6.18 17.47
N HIS A 126 -13.64 6.85 18.57
CA HIS A 126 -13.96 6.18 19.84
C HIS A 126 -15.09 5.16 19.65
N LYS A 127 -16.20 5.59 19.05
CA LYS A 127 -17.37 4.73 18.81
C LYS A 127 -17.03 3.48 17.97
N VAL A 128 -16.19 3.62 16.96
CA VAL A 128 -15.79 2.50 16.11
C VAL A 128 -14.84 1.56 16.85
N MET A 129 -13.90 2.10 17.62
CA MET A 129 -12.91 1.31 18.33
C MET A 129 -13.45 0.62 19.59
N GLU A 130 -14.50 1.16 20.20
CA GLU A 130 -15.22 0.49 21.29
C GLU A 130 -15.86 -0.84 20.87
N GLN A 131 -16.03 -1.06 19.57
CA GLN A 131 -16.57 -2.31 19.00
C GLN A 131 -15.47 -3.36 18.78
N GLY A 132 -14.19 -3.02 18.98
CA GLY A 132 -13.05 -3.91 18.82
C GLY A 132 -12.47 -4.42 20.13
N PRO A 133 -11.40 -5.24 20.10
CA PRO A 133 -10.72 -5.73 21.29
C PRO A 133 -10.19 -4.57 22.15
N SER A 134 -10.57 -4.51 23.40
CA SER A 134 -10.40 -3.33 24.27
C SER A 134 -9.05 -3.24 25.01
N ASP A 135 -8.18 -4.25 24.91
CA ASP A 135 -6.98 -4.38 25.74
C ASP A 135 -5.65 -4.12 25.00
N THR A 136 -5.72 -3.62 23.77
CA THR A 136 -4.55 -3.49 22.89
C THR A 136 -3.72 -2.23 23.14
N GLY A 137 -4.25 -1.25 23.90
CA GLY A 137 -3.63 0.09 24.02
C GLY A 137 -3.58 0.86 22.71
N TYR A 138 -4.39 0.48 21.74
CA TYR A 138 -4.53 1.07 20.40
C TYR A 138 -5.99 1.48 20.15
N PRO A 139 -6.29 2.57 19.43
CA PRO A 139 -5.34 3.48 18.80
C PRO A 139 -4.69 4.46 19.79
N ASP A 140 -3.55 5.05 19.38
CA ASP A 140 -2.99 6.24 20.01
C ASP A 140 -3.86 7.44 19.61
N TYR A 141 -4.80 7.84 20.46
CA TYR A 141 -5.76 8.90 20.17
C TYR A 141 -5.12 10.28 20.01
N ASP A 142 -4.00 10.55 20.67
CA ASP A 142 -3.28 11.81 20.47
C ASP A 142 -2.70 11.87 19.05
N ARG A 143 -2.17 10.77 18.57
CA ARG A 143 -1.69 10.64 17.19
C ARG A 143 -2.82 10.75 16.18
N VAL A 144 -3.97 10.10 16.42
CA VAL A 144 -5.16 10.23 15.57
C VAL A 144 -5.61 11.69 15.48
N ARG A 145 -5.70 12.38 16.61
CA ARG A 145 -6.05 13.80 16.68
C ARG A 145 -5.10 14.69 15.88
N ASN A 146 -3.78 14.44 16.00
CA ASN A 146 -2.76 15.19 15.26
C ASN A 146 -2.88 14.97 13.74
N VAL A 147 -3.14 13.74 13.29
CA VAL A 147 -3.38 13.44 11.88
C VAL A 147 -4.63 14.13 11.37
N LEU A 148 -5.72 14.12 12.14
CA LEU A 148 -6.96 14.80 11.77
C LEU A 148 -6.79 16.33 11.68
N ALA A 149 -5.97 16.92 12.56
CA ALA A 149 -5.72 18.37 12.55
C ALA A 149 -5.04 18.87 11.26
N ASP A 150 -4.30 18.01 10.57
CA ASP A 150 -3.65 18.33 9.30
C ASP A 150 -4.34 17.71 8.07
N SER A 151 -5.42 16.96 8.27
CA SER A 151 -6.06 16.20 7.21
C SER A 151 -6.69 17.08 6.12
N GLY A 152 -7.39 18.15 6.49
CA GLY A 152 -7.98 19.08 5.54
C GLY A 152 -6.93 19.77 4.68
N LYS A 153 -5.89 20.30 5.31
CA LYS A 153 -4.75 20.92 4.61
C LYS A 153 -4.05 19.93 3.66
N THR A 154 -4.00 18.66 4.05
CA THR A 154 -3.43 17.61 3.20
C THR A 154 -4.27 17.40 1.94
N VAL A 155 -5.59 17.35 2.08
CA VAL A 155 -6.50 17.25 0.92
C VAL A 155 -6.38 18.49 0.03
N ASP A 156 -6.36 19.70 0.62
CA ASP A 156 -6.19 20.94 -0.14
C ASP A 156 -4.85 20.97 -0.89
N TYR A 157 -3.78 20.48 -0.28
CA TYR A 157 -2.50 20.33 -0.95
C TYR A 157 -2.58 19.34 -2.12
N LEU A 158 -3.22 18.19 -1.95
CA LEU A 158 -3.40 17.21 -3.02
C LEU A 158 -4.19 17.80 -4.20
N VAL A 159 -5.24 18.57 -3.92
CA VAL A 159 -5.97 19.33 -4.95
C VAL A 159 -5.04 20.29 -5.67
N SER A 160 -4.20 21.03 -4.95
CA SER A 160 -3.29 22.03 -5.52
C SER A 160 -2.23 21.44 -6.45
N VAL A 161 -1.88 20.17 -6.27
CA VAL A 161 -0.93 19.45 -7.13
C VAL A 161 -1.63 18.58 -8.20
N GLY A 162 -2.93 18.77 -8.41
CA GLY A 162 -3.68 18.19 -9.51
C GLY A 162 -4.36 16.85 -9.24
N VAL A 163 -4.48 16.43 -7.98
CA VAL A 163 -5.29 15.23 -7.67
C VAL A 163 -6.76 15.56 -7.90
N PRO A 164 -7.47 14.82 -8.77
CA PRO A 164 -8.85 15.10 -9.12
C PRO A 164 -9.81 14.53 -8.06
N PHE A 165 -10.21 15.34 -7.11
CA PHE A 165 -11.30 14.97 -6.19
C PHE A 165 -12.66 15.20 -6.84
N LEU A 166 -13.60 14.30 -6.56
CA LEU A 166 -14.99 14.49 -6.92
C LEU A 166 -15.59 15.65 -6.11
N PRO A 167 -16.49 16.44 -6.71
CA PRO A 167 -17.07 17.59 -6.01
C PRO A 167 -18.01 17.20 -4.88
N GLU A 168 -18.57 15.99 -4.92
CA GLU A 168 -19.49 15.50 -3.90
C GLU A 168 -18.72 14.81 -2.77
N ILE A 169 -19.07 15.20 -1.54
CA ILE A 169 -18.65 14.49 -0.34
C ILE A 169 -19.62 13.32 -0.11
N SER A 170 -19.09 12.12 0.03
CA SER A 170 -19.90 10.93 0.34
C SER A 170 -19.76 10.55 1.81
N ASP A 171 -20.73 9.79 2.31
CA ASP A 171 -20.66 9.19 3.65
C ASP A 171 -20.86 7.67 3.57
N PRO A 172 -19.88 6.93 3.03
CA PRO A 172 -20.00 5.48 2.87
C PRO A 172 -19.94 4.72 4.20
N PHE A 173 -19.62 5.41 5.29
CA PHE A 173 -19.38 4.80 6.60
C PHE A 173 -20.45 5.14 7.65
N GLY A 174 -21.37 6.05 7.33
CA GLY A 174 -22.43 6.47 8.24
C GLY A 174 -21.92 7.35 9.39
N GLY A 175 -21.78 8.65 9.14
CA GLY A 175 -21.32 9.66 10.10
C GLY A 175 -19.87 10.11 9.91
N THR A 176 -19.26 9.79 8.77
CA THR A 176 -17.91 10.24 8.41
C THR A 176 -17.88 10.70 6.96
N PRO A 177 -18.05 12.00 6.71
CA PRO A 177 -17.91 12.54 5.38
C PRO A 177 -16.50 12.27 4.83
N VAL A 178 -16.41 11.81 3.59
CA VAL A 178 -15.13 11.52 2.93
C VAL A 178 -15.05 12.21 1.59
N ALA A 179 -13.90 12.79 1.30
CA ALA A 179 -13.53 13.24 -0.01
C ALA A 179 -13.10 12.04 -0.88
N ASN A 180 -13.58 12.00 -2.12
CA ASN A 180 -13.33 10.89 -3.03
C ASN A 180 -12.46 11.32 -4.19
N VAL A 181 -11.46 10.54 -4.54
CA VAL A 181 -10.63 10.78 -5.72
C VAL A 181 -11.31 10.17 -6.96
N ASP A 182 -11.41 10.95 -8.04
CA ASP A 182 -11.80 10.43 -9.33
C ASP A 182 -10.76 9.43 -9.85
N GLY A 183 -11.23 8.28 -10.35
CA GLY A 183 -10.34 7.16 -10.67
C GLY A 183 -9.79 6.42 -9.43
N ARG A 184 -10.27 6.74 -8.22
CA ARG A 184 -9.89 6.08 -6.97
C ARG A 184 -8.37 6.09 -6.74
N GLY A 185 -7.81 5.03 -6.13
CA GLY A 185 -6.38 4.91 -5.88
C GLY A 185 -5.51 4.96 -7.14
N ALA A 186 -6.00 4.46 -8.27
CA ALA A 186 -5.28 4.54 -9.54
C ALA A 186 -5.20 5.98 -10.05
N GLY A 187 -6.31 6.74 -10.00
CA GLY A 187 -6.33 8.16 -10.35
C GLY A 187 -5.41 8.99 -9.46
N LEU A 188 -5.42 8.71 -8.16
CA LEU A 188 -4.52 9.34 -7.20
C LEU A 188 -3.04 9.13 -7.55
N ILE A 189 -2.63 7.89 -7.81
CA ILE A 189 -1.25 7.57 -8.15
C ILE A 189 -0.84 8.22 -9.48
N ALA A 190 -1.69 8.15 -10.50
CA ALA A 190 -1.40 8.76 -11.80
C ALA A 190 -1.18 10.28 -11.68
N SER A 191 -2.00 10.97 -10.90
CA SER A 191 -1.87 12.42 -10.68
C SER A 191 -0.61 12.78 -9.90
N LEU A 192 -0.30 12.04 -8.84
CA LEU A 192 0.90 12.26 -8.05
C LEU A 192 2.18 11.91 -8.82
N GLU A 193 2.17 10.86 -9.65
CA GLU A 193 3.30 10.56 -10.54
C GLU A 193 3.53 11.69 -11.55
N ALA A 194 2.47 12.19 -12.18
CA ALA A 194 2.58 13.33 -13.10
C ALA A 194 3.17 14.56 -12.39
N ALA A 195 2.64 14.92 -11.21
CA ALA A 195 3.15 16.02 -10.40
C ALA A 195 4.63 15.83 -9.99
N ALA A 196 5.04 14.61 -9.65
CA ALA A 196 6.42 14.30 -9.29
C ALA A 196 7.36 14.51 -10.50
N ARG A 197 6.98 14.02 -11.67
CA ARG A 197 7.75 14.20 -12.92
C ARG A 197 7.84 15.65 -13.34
N ASP A 198 6.73 16.40 -13.28
CA ASP A 198 6.69 17.82 -13.62
C ASP A 198 7.61 18.66 -12.71
N LYS A 199 7.80 18.24 -11.47
CA LYS A 199 8.69 18.88 -10.51
C LYS A 199 10.13 18.36 -10.55
N GLY A 200 10.45 17.49 -11.50
CA GLY A 200 11.81 16.97 -11.72
C GLY A 200 12.26 15.92 -10.70
N VAL A 201 11.33 15.22 -10.05
CA VAL A 201 11.68 14.06 -9.22
C VAL A 201 12.26 12.96 -10.12
N GLU A 202 13.48 12.52 -9.83
CA GLU A 202 14.06 11.35 -10.48
C GLU A 202 13.41 10.08 -9.89
N ILE A 203 12.94 9.17 -10.77
CA ILE A 203 12.27 7.94 -10.36
C ILE A 203 13.00 6.74 -10.94
N LEU A 204 13.44 5.82 -10.06
CA LEU A 204 14.04 4.55 -10.44
C LEU A 204 13.11 3.39 -10.10
N PHE A 205 12.73 2.65 -11.13
CA PHE A 205 11.98 1.40 -11.02
C PHE A 205 12.91 0.19 -10.90
N ASP A 206 12.34 -0.96 -10.52
CA ASP A 206 13.07 -2.19 -10.32
C ASP A 206 14.31 -2.00 -9.40
N CYS A 207 14.24 -1.01 -8.50
CA CYS A 207 15.30 -0.61 -7.60
C CYS A 207 14.93 -0.95 -6.15
N LYS A 208 15.42 -2.10 -5.69
CA LYS A 208 15.14 -2.59 -4.33
C LYS A 208 16.13 -2.00 -3.34
N ALA A 209 15.62 -1.26 -2.35
CA ALA A 209 16.38 -0.91 -1.16
C ALA A 209 16.63 -2.17 -0.31
N GLU A 210 17.86 -2.38 0.13
CA GLU A 210 18.30 -3.59 0.83
C GLU A 210 18.71 -3.31 2.27
N SER A 211 19.39 -2.19 2.52
CA SER A 211 19.80 -1.79 3.86
C SER A 211 20.03 -0.28 3.97
N LEU A 212 19.87 0.23 5.19
CA LEU A 212 20.25 1.60 5.52
C LEU A 212 21.76 1.65 5.81
N ILE A 213 22.40 2.75 5.40
CA ILE A 213 23.79 3.06 5.69
C ILE A 213 23.84 4.02 6.87
N THR A 214 24.61 3.70 7.88
CA THR A 214 24.82 4.60 9.04
C THR A 214 26.26 5.08 9.10
N ASP A 215 26.48 6.26 9.64
CA ASP A 215 27.80 6.76 10.00
C ASP A 215 28.29 6.20 11.34
N GLY A 216 29.50 6.58 11.73
CA GLY A 216 30.11 6.15 13.01
C GLY A 216 29.34 6.64 14.25
N ALA A 217 28.44 7.59 14.15
CA ALA A 217 27.58 8.10 15.21
C ALA A 217 26.16 7.44 15.20
N GLY A 218 25.87 6.57 14.23
CA GLY A 218 24.59 5.89 14.08
C GLY A 218 23.54 6.68 13.30
N ALA A 219 23.88 7.83 12.74
CA ALA A 219 22.97 8.57 11.88
C ALA A 219 22.84 7.89 10.51
N VAL A 220 21.61 7.80 9.97
CA VAL A 220 21.38 7.22 8.65
C VAL A 220 21.78 8.23 7.59
N THR A 221 22.71 7.84 6.70
CA THR A 221 23.33 8.69 5.67
C THR A 221 23.07 8.23 4.25
N GLY A 222 22.45 7.07 4.06
CA GLY A 222 22.21 6.51 2.74
C GLY A 222 21.49 5.17 2.78
N VAL A 223 21.39 4.60 1.58
CA VAL A 223 20.74 3.30 1.34
C VAL A 223 21.60 2.47 0.39
N LYS A 224 21.79 1.18 0.69
CA LYS A 224 22.19 0.19 -0.29
C LYS A 224 20.96 -0.27 -1.04
N ALA A 225 21.03 -0.28 -2.35
CA ALA A 225 19.93 -0.71 -3.21
C ALA A 225 20.48 -1.51 -4.40
N ALA A 226 19.62 -2.27 -5.03
CA ALA A 226 19.98 -3.05 -6.21
C ALA A 226 18.93 -2.94 -7.30
N THR A 227 19.40 -2.82 -8.53
CA THR A 227 18.61 -3.01 -9.74
C THR A 227 18.99 -4.36 -10.39
N PRO A 228 18.35 -4.75 -11.49
CA PRO A 228 18.78 -5.94 -12.23
C PRO A 228 20.22 -5.89 -12.77
N THR A 229 20.80 -4.68 -12.93
CA THR A 229 22.11 -4.46 -13.56
C THR A 229 23.11 -3.71 -12.69
N GLU A 230 22.69 -3.14 -11.56
CA GLU A 230 23.55 -2.29 -10.72
C GLU A 230 23.34 -2.62 -9.24
N ASP A 231 24.44 -2.60 -8.48
CA ASP A 231 24.46 -2.51 -7.02
C ASP A 231 24.72 -1.04 -6.65
N LEU A 232 23.73 -0.39 -6.05
CA LEU A 232 23.71 1.03 -5.81
C LEU A 232 24.07 1.38 -4.37
N THR A 233 24.94 2.38 -4.22
CA THR A 233 25.10 3.13 -2.98
C THR A 233 24.45 4.49 -3.18
N ILE A 234 23.36 4.78 -2.46
CA ILE A 234 22.65 6.05 -2.58
C ILE A 234 22.90 6.84 -1.29
N ASN A 235 23.68 7.93 -1.39
CA ASN A 235 23.89 8.85 -0.28
C ASN A 235 22.74 9.86 -0.26
N ALA A 236 22.22 10.20 0.90
CA ALA A 236 21.16 11.18 1.03
C ALA A 236 21.25 11.97 2.33
N LYS A 237 20.85 13.26 2.28
CA LYS A 237 20.77 14.10 3.48
C LYS A 237 19.56 13.76 4.33
N SER A 238 18.47 13.32 3.68
CA SER A 238 17.24 12.88 4.34
C SER A 238 16.67 11.68 3.59
N ILE A 239 16.11 10.72 4.33
CA ILE A 239 15.55 9.50 3.79
C ILE A 239 14.13 9.32 4.30
N VAL A 240 13.19 9.10 3.39
CA VAL A 240 11.80 8.77 3.70
C VAL A 240 11.56 7.31 3.37
N LEU A 241 11.32 6.48 4.39
CA LEU A 241 10.90 5.10 4.21
C LEU A 241 9.38 5.06 4.04
N ALA A 242 8.92 4.85 2.81
CA ALA A 242 7.51 4.77 2.43
C ALA A 242 7.17 3.42 1.78
N THR A 243 7.79 2.36 2.25
CA THR A 243 7.80 1.01 1.65
C THR A 243 6.51 0.21 1.85
N GLY A 244 5.51 0.78 2.52
CA GLY A 244 4.26 0.09 2.86
C GLY A 244 4.42 -0.90 4.01
N GLY A 245 3.49 -1.84 4.07
CA GLY A 245 3.44 -2.86 5.11
C GLY A 245 4.08 -4.19 4.71
N PHE A 246 3.61 -5.26 5.36
CA PHE A 246 4.15 -6.62 5.19
C PHE A 246 3.09 -7.66 4.77
N GLY A 247 1.90 -7.23 4.38
CA GLY A 247 0.77 -8.14 4.11
C GLY A 247 1.02 -9.19 3.02
N SER A 248 2.02 -8.97 2.15
CA SER A 248 2.45 -9.95 1.14
C SER A 248 3.71 -10.74 1.55
N ASN A 249 4.04 -10.73 2.85
CA ASN A 249 5.11 -11.55 3.42
C ASN A 249 4.51 -12.52 4.44
N PRO A 250 4.28 -13.80 4.06
CA PRO A 250 3.65 -14.79 4.94
C PRO A 250 4.41 -15.01 6.25
N GLU A 251 5.73 -14.93 6.23
CA GLU A 251 6.56 -15.11 7.42
C GLU A 251 6.34 -13.98 8.43
N MET A 252 6.28 -12.72 7.95
CA MET A 252 6.00 -11.59 8.82
C MET A 252 4.54 -11.58 9.29
N VAL A 253 3.59 -12.00 8.44
CA VAL A 253 2.20 -12.18 8.87
C VAL A 253 2.12 -13.21 9.98
N LYS A 254 2.75 -14.36 9.84
CA LYS A 254 2.80 -15.40 10.88
C LYS A 254 3.51 -14.92 12.16
N GLU A 255 4.58 -14.15 12.04
CA GLU A 255 5.32 -13.60 13.18
C GLU A 255 4.49 -12.60 13.98
N TYR A 256 3.73 -11.73 13.30
CA TYR A 256 3.04 -10.59 13.94
C TYR A 256 1.54 -10.81 14.17
N SER A 257 0.94 -11.73 13.46
CA SER A 257 -0.50 -12.02 13.53
C SER A 257 -0.74 -13.51 13.33
N PRO A 258 -0.18 -14.39 14.20
CA PRO A 258 -0.23 -15.85 14.01
C PRO A 258 -1.64 -16.42 14.02
N GLU A 259 -2.59 -15.68 14.58
CA GLU A 259 -4.01 -16.07 14.68
C GLU A 259 -4.77 -15.96 13.34
N ILE A 260 -4.18 -15.36 12.30
CA ILE A 260 -4.87 -15.09 11.04
C ILE A 260 -4.40 -15.93 9.85
N GLU A 261 -3.63 -16.99 10.11
CA GLU A 261 -3.23 -17.92 9.05
C GLU A 261 -4.34 -18.95 8.75
N PRO A 262 -4.56 -19.31 7.47
CA PRO A 262 -4.00 -18.77 6.25
C PRO A 262 -4.87 -17.65 5.65
N VAL A 263 -4.26 -16.56 5.24
CA VAL A 263 -4.95 -15.43 4.60
C VAL A 263 -4.42 -15.20 3.19
N VAL A 264 -5.32 -14.91 2.26
CA VAL A 264 -4.94 -14.45 0.93
C VAL A 264 -4.63 -12.95 1.01
N PRO A 265 -3.38 -12.51 0.79
CA PRO A 265 -3.03 -11.11 0.89
C PRO A 265 -3.69 -10.29 -0.22
N GLN A 266 -4.32 -9.18 0.16
CA GLN A 266 -4.81 -8.16 -0.78
C GLN A 266 -3.85 -6.99 -0.92
N SER A 267 -2.75 -7.01 -0.19
CA SER A 267 -1.66 -6.05 -0.32
C SER A 267 -0.98 -6.18 -1.68
N ALA A 268 -0.40 -5.07 -2.15
CA ALA A 268 0.46 -5.13 -3.32
C ALA A 268 1.61 -6.14 -3.11
N ALA A 269 2.02 -6.83 -4.17
CA ALA A 269 3.11 -7.82 -4.12
C ALA A 269 4.41 -7.25 -3.53
N GLY A 270 4.62 -5.93 -3.66
CA GLY A 270 5.73 -5.22 -3.05
C GLY A 270 5.63 -4.98 -1.54
N SER A 271 4.50 -5.25 -0.88
CA SER A 271 4.31 -5.02 0.56
C SER A 271 4.90 -6.16 1.39
N THR A 272 6.22 -6.30 1.41
CA THR A 272 6.95 -7.41 2.03
C THR A 272 7.69 -7.03 3.31
N GLY A 273 7.49 -5.80 3.84
CA GLY A 273 8.04 -5.38 5.12
C GLY A 273 9.50 -4.95 5.09
N ASP A 274 10.07 -4.73 3.92
CA ASP A 274 11.52 -4.43 3.79
C ASP A 274 11.94 -3.20 4.59
N GLY A 275 11.16 -2.11 4.53
CA GLY A 275 11.49 -0.89 5.27
C GLY A 275 11.40 -1.05 6.79
N ILE A 276 10.49 -1.89 7.27
CA ILE A 276 10.39 -2.24 8.69
C ILE A 276 11.68 -2.94 9.13
N ARG A 277 12.11 -3.97 8.41
CA ARG A 277 13.33 -4.72 8.71
C ARG A 277 14.59 -3.85 8.59
N MET A 278 14.67 -2.97 7.57
CA MET A 278 15.78 -2.04 7.43
C MET A 278 15.87 -1.06 8.60
N ALA A 279 14.74 -0.53 9.05
CA ALA A 279 14.71 0.40 10.19
C ALA A 279 15.11 -0.30 11.49
N GLU A 280 14.61 -1.52 11.74
CA GLU A 280 14.96 -2.33 12.91
C GLU A 280 16.46 -2.65 12.95
N ALA A 281 17.05 -2.96 11.80
CA ALA A 281 18.47 -3.30 11.70
C ALA A 281 19.41 -2.15 12.16
N VAL A 282 18.93 -0.91 12.13
CA VAL A 282 19.68 0.27 12.60
C VAL A 282 19.14 0.84 13.92
N GLY A 283 18.37 0.07 14.68
CA GLY A 283 17.86 0.45 15.99
C GLY A 283 16.51 1.17 15.98
N GLY A 284 15.81 1.18 14.86
CA GLY A 284 14.43 1.68 14.78
C GLY A 284 13.49 0.87 15.66
N ALA A 285 12.61 1.55 16.40
CA ALA A 285 11.63 0.91 17.26
C ALA A 285 10.29 0.72 16.50
N ARG A 286 9.68 -0.43 16.71
CA ARG A 286 8.31 -0.68 16.25
C ARG A 286 7.30 -0.13 17.24
N PHE A 287 6.17 0.36 16.72
CA PHE A 287 5.00 0.59 17.54
C PHE A 287 4.42 -0.77 18.00
N LYS A 288 3.93 -0.85 19.24
CA LYS A 288 3.74 -2.10 19.98
C LYS A 288 2.82 -3.14 19.35
N ASN A 289 1.88 -2.75 18.51
CA ASN A 289 0.86 -3.67 18.00
C ASN A 289 0.79 -3.61 16.47
N TYR A 290 0.97 -4.77 15.84
CA TYR A 290 0.72 -4.93 14.42
C TYR A 290 -0.69 -5.46 14.21
N TRP A 291 -1.44 -4.71 13.43
CA TRP A 291 -2.79 -5.08 13.02
C TRP A 291 -2.77 -5.37 11.54
N THR A 292 -3.37 -6.48 11.18
CA THR A 292 -3.69 -6.75 9.79
C THR A 292 -5.14 -6.36 9.57
N ALA A 293 -5.36 -5.38 8.69
CA ALA A 293 -6.72 -4.99 8.33
C ALA A 293 -7.26 -5.93 7.25
N PHE A 294 -8.44 -6.48 7.48
CA PHE A 294 -9.17 -7.27 6.49
C PHE A 294 -10.27 -6.41 5.88
N ASN A 295 -10.22 -6.21 4.56
CA ASN A 295 -11.25 -5.45 3.85
C ASN A 295 -12.22 -6.32 3.07
N SER A 296 -11.94 -7.62 2.91
CA SER A 296 -12.78 -8.51 2.10
C SER A 296 -12.70 -9.93 2.62
N ILE A 297 -13.78 -10.65 2.42
CA ILE A 297 -13.89 -12.06 2.74
C ILE A 297 -13.57 -12.83 1.45
N ALA A 298 -12.49 -13.59 1.45
CA ALA A 298 -12.27 -14.62 0.44
C ALA A 298 -12.73 -15.95 1.04
N PRO A 299 -13.68 -16.67 0.44
CA PRO A 299 -14.25 -17.88 1.02
C PRO A 299 -13.27 -19.05 1.07
N SER A 300 -12.18 -19.04 0.33
CA SER A 300 -11.06 -19.99 0.44
C SER A 300 -9.87 -19.56 -0.41
N ALA A 301 -8.70 -20.16 -0.18
CA ALA A 301 -7.50 -20.00 -1.01
C ALA A 301 -7.71 -20.44 -2.48
N GLU A 302 -8.73 -21.22 -2.77
CA GLU A 302 -9.10 -21.68 -4.12
C GLU A 302 -9.91 -20.64 -4.90
N TYR A 303 -10.54 -19.67 -4.23
CA TYR A 303 -11.30 -18.62 -4.87
C TYR A 303 -10.43 -17.37 -5.05
N THR A 304 -9.88 -17.23 -6.24
CA THR A 304 -9.06 -16.07 -6.65
C THR A 304 -9.85 -14.78 -6.87
N ARG A 305 -11.15 -14.79 -6.61
CA ARG A 305 -12.00 -13.61 -6.78
C ARG A 305 -12.32 -13.01 -5.43
N ALA A 306 -11.89 -11.76 -5.22
CA ALA A 306 -12.33 -10.97 -4.07
C ALA A 306 -13.85 -10.97 -3.99
N VAL A 307 -14.39 -11.45 -2.89
CA VAL A 307 -15.82 -11.34 -2.60
C VAL A 307 -16.13 -9.86 -2.33
N PRO A 308 -17.32 -9.38 -2.68
CA PRO A 308 -17.67 -7.98 -2.51
C PRO A 308 -17.41 -7.51 -1.08
N ASP A 309 -16.90 -6.29 -1.01
CA ASP A 309 -16.64 -5.49 0.17
C ASP A 309 -17.56 -5.85 1.35
N ALA A 310 -16.99 -6.16 2.50
CA ALA A 310 -17.73 -6.46 3.74
C ALA A 310 -18.77 -5.39 4.09
N ALA A 311 -18.55 -4.13 3.65
CA ALA A 311 -19.55 -3.07 3.77
C ALA A 311 -20.85 -3.33 2.98
N LYS A 312 -20.80 -4.12 1.90
CA LYS A 312 -22.00 -4.53 1.15
C LYS A 312 -22.68 -5.72 1.79
N LEU A 313 -21.97 -6.52 2.60
CA LEU A 313 -22.54 -7.61 3.38
C LEU A 313 -23.39 -7.09 4.55
N THR A 314 -23.03 -5.95 5.11
CA THR A 314 -23.73 -5.33 6.24
C THR A 314 -25.02 -4.59 5.86
N ALA A 315 -25.35 -4.48 4.59
CA ALA A 315 -26.59 -3.83 4.11
C ALA A 315 -27.88 -4.65 4.34
N GLY A 316 -27.85 -5.70 5.17
CA GLY A 316 -29.04 -6.47 5.57
C GLY A 316 -29.56 -7.48 4.55
N ALA A 317 -28.84 -7.69 3.44
CA ALA A 317 -29.24 -8.60 2.37
C ALA A 317 -28.68 -10.02 2.51
N GLN A 318 -27.82 -10.28 3.50
CA GLN A 318 -27.11 -11.55 3.65
C GLN A 318 -27.05 -11.98 5.12
N LEU A 319 -27.08 -13.28 5.34
CA LEU A 319 -26.92 -13.91 6.64
C LEU A 319 -25.56 -14.61 6.66
N MET A 320 -24.74 -14.34 7.67
CA MET A 320 -23.44 -14.98 7.84
C MET A 320 -23.54 -16.14 8.83
N VAL A 321 -23.11 -17.31 8.38
CA VAL A 321 -23.09 -18.52 9.18
C VAL A 321 -21.68 -19.12 9.18
N ASN A 322 -21.31 -19.78 10.30
CA ASN A 322 -20.07 -20.55 10.39
C ASN A 322 -20.19 -21.90 9.64
N ALA A 323 -19.14 -22.71 9.69
CA ALA A 323 -19.11 -24.02 9.05
C ALA A 323 -20.21 -24.99 9.55
N ASN A 324 -20.78 -24.75 10.72
CA ASN A 324 -21.88 -25.54 11.30
C ASN A 324 -23.26 -25.01 10.91
N GLY A 325 -23.34 -23.92 10.12
CA GLY A 325 -24.61 -23.28 9.74
C GLY A 325 -25.18 -22.36 10.82
N GLU A 326 -24.43 -22.01 11.85
CA GLU A 326 -24.87 -21.16 12.95
C GLU A 326 -24.53 -19.69 12.64
N ARG A 327 -25.49 -18.79 12.89
CA ARG A 327 -25.26 -17.35 12.76
C ARG A 327 -24.33 -16.90 13.89
N PHE A 328 -23.20 -16.28 13.56
CA PHE A 328 -22.16 -15.87 14.51
C PHE A 328 -21.99 -14.35 14.64
N VAL A 329 -22.67 -13.55 13.80
CA VAL A 329 -22.53 -12.09 13.80
C VAL A 329 -23.88 -11.41 13.55
N ASN A 330 -24.02 -10.16 14.00
CA ASN A 330 -25.13 -9.29 13.64
C ASN A 330 -24.72 -8.40 12.47
N GLU A 331 -25.12 -8.76 11.26
CA GLU A 331 -24.76 -8.05 10.01
C GLU A 331 -25.31 -6.62 9.97
N ALA A 332 -26.40 -6.35 10.71
CA ALA A 332 -27.00 -5.00 10.78
C ALA A 332 -26.23 -4.02 11.67
N ALA A 333 -25.30 -4.51 12.50
CA ALA A 333 -24.56 -3.67 13.45
C ALA A 333 -23.41 -2.89 12.82
N GLY A 334 -23.15 -3.02 11.51
CA GLY A 334 -22.11 -2.27 10.82
C GLY A 334 -20.68 -2.59 11.27
N LEU A 335 -20.42 -3.82 11.69
CA LEU A 335 -19.21 -4.28 12.38
C LEU A 335 -17.98 -4.35 11.45
N ARG A 336 -17.42 -3.22 11.05
CA ARG A 336 -16.23 -3.20 10.18
C ARG A 336 -14.94 -3.69 10.86
N ALA A 337 -14.81 -3.49 12.17
CA ALA A 337 -13.61 -3.89 12.92
C ALA A 337 -13.72 -5.30 13.48
N GLU A 338 -14.91 -5.72 13.97
CA GLU A 338 -15.12 -7.00 14.61
C GLU A 338 -15.34 -8.13 13.61
N LEU A 339 -16.04 -7.86 12.50
CA LEU A 339 -16.40 -8.87 11.52
C LEU A 339 -15.19 -9.62 10.94
N PRO A 340 -14.12 -8.95 10.48
CA PRO A 340 -12.94 -9.63 9.97
C PRO A 340 -12.27 -10.50 11.04
N TYR A 341 -12.23 -10.03 12.28
CA TYR A 341 -11.62 -10.78 13.39
C TYR A 341 -12.42 -12.06 13.72
N ARG A 342 -13.75 -11.97 13.76
CA ARG A 342 -14.62 -13.14 14.00
C ARG A 342 -14.58 -14.14 12.85
N LEU A 343 -14.50 -13.68 11.61
CA LEU A 343 -14.40 -14.55 10.44
C LEU A 343 -13.16 -15.45 10.42
N VAL A 344 -12.11 -15.01 11.08
CA VAL A 344 -10.86 -15.79 11.19
C VAL A 344 -10.90 -16.72 12.40
N LYS A 345 -11.61 -16.33 13.46
CA LYS A 345 -11.58 -17.02 14.74
C LYS A 345 -12.68 -18.07 14.88
N ASP A 346 -13.84 -17.86 14.28
CA ASP A 346 -15.03 -18.74 14.36
C ASP A 346 -15.22 -19.52 13.05
#